data_877503b9fcc6ca7613b709800f2264ff
#
_entry.id   877503b9fcc6ca7613b709800f2264ff
#
_cell.length_a   1.000
_cell.length_b   1.000
_cell.length_c   1.000
_cell.angle_alpha   90.00
_cell.angle_beta   90.00
_cell.angle_gamma   90.00
#
_symmetry.space_group_name_H-M   'P 1'
#
loop_
_entity.id
_entity.type
_entity.pdbx_description
1 polymer ?
#
loop_
_entity_poly.entity_id
_entity_poly.type
_entity_poly.pdbx_seq_one_letter_code
_entity_poly.pdbx_strand_id
1 'polypeptide(L)'
;KRGYPGHEVAEMALVALYGITGDEKHLKLAKYFIDERGQKPLYFEQERKEHGSEFYWKDSYFQYQYYQAGLPVREQKKAEGHAVRAVYLYTGMAEVASAAEDRELFEACERLWNNIVEKQMYITGAIGATAYGESFTFDYDLPNDTVYAETCAAIGLIFFARRMFEITKDSRYTDVMERALYNGVISGMSLDGTKFFYVNPLEVVPEASEKDHNKAHVKVE
;
A
#
# COMPACT_ATOMS: atom_id res chain seq x y z
N LYS A 1 25.57 -0.15 -6.82
CA LYS A 1 24.63 -1.21 -6.43
C LYS A 1 23.24 -0.83 -6.91
N ARG A 2 22.53 -1.78 -7.49
CA ARG A 2 21.14 -1.66 -7.87
C ARG A 2 20.28 -2.10 -6.70
N GLY A 3 19.83 -1.21 -5.86
CA GLY A 3 19.01 -1.58 -4.70
C GLY A 3 17.89 -0.58 -4.47
N TYR A 4 16.80 -1.06 -3.91
CA TYR A 4 15.69 -0.25 -3.43
C TYR A 4 15.15 -0.83 -2.12
N PRO A 5 14.48 -0.03 -1.27
CA PRO A 5 13.97 -0.50 0.01
C PRO A 5 12.98 -1.65 -0.15
N GLY A 6 13.02 -2.61 0.75
CA GLY A 6 12.03 -3.69 0.80
C GLY A 6 10.66 -3.16 1.22
N HIS A 7 10.62 -2.29 2.23
CA HIS A 7 9.42 -1.55 2.60
C HIS A 7 9.46 -0.14 2.02
N GLU A 8 8.43 0.24 1.31
CA GLU A 8 8.28 1.51 0.61
C GLU A 8 7.87 2.62 1.59
N VAL A 9 8.80 3.45 1.97
CA VAL A 9 8.61 4.65 2.80
C VAL A 9 9.67 5.70 2.43
N ALA A 10 10.85 5.23 2.04
CA ALA A 10 11.99 6.10 1.77
C ALA A 10 11.73 7.07 0.62
N GLU A 11 10.94 6.67 -0.36
CA GLU A 11 10.57 7.48 -1.52
C GLU A 11 9.86 8.77 -1.08
N MET A 12 8.85 8.67 -0.21
CA MET A 12 8.13 9.82 0.36
C MET A 12 9.08 10.71 1.19
N ALA A 13 9.89 10.10 2.05
CA ALA A 13 10.82 10.84 2.90
C ALA A 13 11.85 11.63 2.08
N LEU A 14 12.34 11.04 0.98
CA LEU A 14 13.29 11.69 0.08
C LEU A 14 12.67 12.87 -0.67
N VAL A 15 11.42 12.76 -1.12
CA VAL A 15 10.72 13.90 -1.76
C VAL A 15 10.46 15.00 -0.74
N ALA A 16 10.08 14.66 0.50
CA ALA A 16 9.94 15.65 1.57
C ALA A 16 11.26 16.37 1.87
N LEU A 17 12.39 15.65 1.92
CA LEU A 17 13.73 16.24 2.06
C LEU A 17 14.08 17.16 0.89
N TYR A 18 13.78 16.75 -0.33
CA TYR A 18 13.94 17.60 -1.50
C TYR A 18 13.17 18.92 -1.36
N GLY A 19 11.90 18.83 -0.95
CA GLY A 19 11.06 20.03 -0.74
C GLY A 19 11.60 21.02 0.31
N ILE A 20 12.33 20.52 1.32
CA ILE A 20 12.90 21.34 2.38
C ILE A 20 14.28 21.87 2.00
N THR A 21 15.12 21.04 1.39
CA THR A 21 16.54 21.34 1.16
C THR A 21 16.85 21.92 -0.22
N GLY A 22 15.97 21.66 -1.21
CA GLY A 22 16.24 21.93 -2.63
C GLY A 22 17.34 21.06 -3.25
N ASP A 23 17.89 20.07 -2.50
CA ASP A 23 18.94 19.20 -3.05
C ASP A 23 18.32 18.11 -3.94
N GLU A 24 18.54 18.25 -5.23
CA GLU A 24 18.05 17.32 -6.27
C GLU A 24 18.50 15.86 -6.07
N LYS A 25 19.54 15.61 -5.28
CA LYS A 25 20.00 14.24 -5.01
C LYS A 25 18.90 13.42 -4.35
N HIS A 26 18.07 14.04 -3.48
CA HIS A 26 16.96 13.37 -2.82
C HIS A 26 15.89 12.95 -3.82
N LEU A 27 15.49 13.86 -4.70
CA LEU A 27 14.49 13.55 -5.74
C LEU A 27 15.01 12.49 -6.73
N LYS A 28 16.28 12.60 -7.15
CA LYS A 28 16.92 11.62 -8.03
C LYS A 28 16.98 10.24 -7.39
N LEU A 29 17.24 10.15 -6.09
CA LEU A 29 17.27 8.88 -5.36
C LEU A 29 15.86 8.28 -5.20
N ALA A 30 14.86 9.09 -4.88
CA ALA A 30 13.47 8.64 -4.80
C ALA A 30 13.00 8.07 -6.15
N LYS A 31 13.23 8.82 -7.24
CA LYS A 31 12.92 8.38 -8.60
C LYS A 31 13.66 7.10 -8.96
N TYR A 32 14.91 6.97 -8.60
CA TYR A 32 15.71 5.77 -8.83
C TYR A 32 15.07 4.54 -8.15
N PHE A 33 14.65 4.64 -6.89
CA PHE A 33 14.01 3.53 -6.20
C PHE A 33 12.70 3.08 -6.87
N ILE A 34 11.91 4.05 -7.33
CA ILE A 34 10.67 3.79 -8.07
C ILE A 34 10.96 3.13 -9.42
N ASP A 35 11.87 3.68 -10.21
CA ASP A 35 12.19 3.20 -11.55
C ASP A 35 12.89 1.83 -11.55
N GLU A 36 13.68 1.50 -10.52
CA GLU A 36 14.34 0.18 -10.41
C GLU A 36 13.39 -0.92 -9.93
N ARG A 37 12.30 -0.58 -9.23
CA ARG A 37 11.36 -1.56 -8.71
C ARG A 37 10.66 -2.32 -9.85
N GLY A 38 10.78 -3.64 -9.82
CA GLY A 38 10.22 -4.52 -10.85
C GLY A 38 11.06 -4.67 -12.12
N GLN A 39 12.20 -3.97 -12.23
CA GLN A 39 13.12 -4.15 -13.36
C GLN A 39 13.78 -5.54 -13.34
N LYS A 40 14.05 -6.07 -14.52
CA LYS A 40 14.73 -7.36 -14.68
C LYS A 40 16.23 -7.18 -14.95
N PRO A 41 17.13 -8.01 -14.40
CA PRO A 41 16.88 -9.03 -13.39
C PRO A 41 16.47 -8.38 -12.06
N LEU A 42 15.58 -9.05 -11.31
CA LEU A 42 15.06 -8.50 -10.06
C LEU A 42 16.16 -8.31 -9.01
N TYR A 43 16.17 -7.16 -8.35
CA TYR A 43 17.15 -6.84 -7.33
C TYR A 43 17.16 -7.86 -6.18
N PHE A 44 15.99 -8.25 -5.69
CA PHE A 44 15.90 -9.21 -4.59
C PHE A 44 16.46 -10.60 -4.92
N GLU A 45 16.40 -11.02 -6.19
CA GLU A 45 17.07 -12.25 -6.63
C GLU A 45 18.60 -12.13 -6.60
N GLN A 46 19.10 -10.97 -7.00
CA GLN A 46 20.55 -10.70 -6.98
C GLN A 46 21.06 -10.64 -5.54
N GLU A 47 20.38 -9.87 -4.69
CA GLU A 47 20.71 -9.75 -3.27
C GLU A 47 20.72 -11.10 -2.57
N ARG A 48 19.71 -11.92 -2.82
CA ARG A 48 19.64 -13.28 -2.29
C ARG A 48 20.83 -14.14 -2.71
N LYS A 49 21.21 -14.10 -3.99
CA LYS A 49 22.38 -14.84 -4.50
C LYS A 49 23.66 -14.38 -3.84
N GLU A 50 23.84 -13.07 -3.65
CA GLU A 50 25.02 -12.48 -3.04
C GLU A 50 25.14 -12.84 -1.54
N HIS A 51 24.02 -12.90 -0.83
CA HIS A 51 24.01 -13.14 0.61
C HIS A 51 23.70 -14.59 1.02
N GLY A 52 23.41 -15.48 0.05
CA GLY A 52 23.12 -16.88 0.32
C GLY A 52 21.85 -17.11 1.12
N SER A 53 20.94 -16.13 1.15
CA SER A 53 19.69 -16.22 1.88
C SER A 53 18.57 -16.78 1.01
N GLU A 54 17.60 -17.47 1.63
CA GLU A 54 16.36 -17.86 0.97
C GLU A 54 15.29 -16.77 1.14
N PHE A 55 14.33 -16.73 0.21
CA PHE A 55 13.14 -15.92 0.43
C PHE A 55 12.37 -16.41 1.65
N TYR A 56 11.87 -15.48 2.46
CA TYR A 56 11.01 -15.81 3.58
C TYR A 56 9.75 -16.57 3.14
N TRP A 57 9.18 -16.16 2.00
CA TRP A 57 8.05 -16.82 1.36
C TRP A 57 8.53 -17.74 0.24
N LYS A 58 8.11 -19.00 0.26
CA LYS A 58 8.45 -19.97 -0.79
C LYS A 58 7.57 -19.83 -2.04
N ASP A 59 6.42 -19.20 -1.90
CA ASP A 59 5.49 -18.93 -2.99
C ASP A 59 6.04 -17.81 -3.89
N SER A 60 6.07 -18.03 -5.19
CA SER A 60 6.55 -17.06 -6.17
C SER A 60 5.76 -15.76 -6.19
N TYR A 61 4.45 -15.80 -5.88
CA TYR A 61 3.62 -14.61 -5.74
C TYR A 61 4.18 -13.68 -4.68
N PHE A 62 4.50 -14.20 -3.49
CA PHE A 62 5.03 -13.41 -2.40
C PHE A 62 6.47 -12.97 -2.58
N GLN A 63 7.19 -13.54 -3.54
CA GLN A 63 8.57 -13.13 -3.81
C GLN A 63 8.64 -11.78 -4.53
N TYR A 64 7.63 -11.45 -5.34
CA TYR A 64 7.66 -10.28 -6.22
C TYR A 64 6.47 -9.36 -6.01
N GLN A 65 5.25 -9.86 -6.15
CA GLN A 65 4.03 -9.06 -6.01
C GLN A 65 3.86 -8.52 -4.60
N TYR A 66 4.21 -9.30 -3.59
CA TYR A 66 4.19 -8.86 -2.19
C TYR A 66 4.95 -7.54 -1.98
N TYR A 67 6.06 -7.35 -2.69
CA TYR A 67 6.91 -6.16 -2.65
C TYR A 67 6.63 -5.18 -3.81
N GLN A 68 5.51 -5.29 -4.49
CA GLN A 68 5.18 -4.49 -5.67
C GLN A 68 6.26 -4.53 -6.78
N ALA A 69 7.00 -5.64 -6.86
CA ALA A 69 8.14 -5.82 -7.78
C ALA A 69 7.87 -6.85 -8.88
N GLY A 70 6.63 -7.28 -9.08
CA GLY A 70 6.26 -8.22 -10.15
C GLY A 70 6.48 -7.65 -11.54
N LEU A 71 6.14 -6.38 -11.71
CA LEU A 71 6.33 -5.59 -12.93
C LEU A 71 6.93 -4.23 -12.57
N PRO A 72 7.61 -3.55 -13.52
CA PRO A 72 7.95 -2.14 -13.38
C PRO A 72 6.70 -1.31 -13.03
N VAL A 73 6.84 -0.33 -12.13
CA VAL A 73 5.70 0.41 -11.58
C VAL A 73 4.82 1.06 -12.66
N ARG A 74 5.43 1.50 -13.76
CA ARG A 74 4.70 2.12 -14.88
C ARG A 74 3.85 1.12 -15.67
N GLU A 75 4.14 -0.17 -15.57
CA GLU A 75 3.41 -1.24 -16.26
C GLU A 75 2.32 -1.87 -15.38
N GLN A 76 2.32 -1.57 -14.08
CA GLN A 76 1.33 -2.10 -13.13
C GLN A 76 -0.07 -1.58 -13.48
N LYS A 77 -1.04 -2.49 -13.52
CA LYS A 77 -2.43 -2.19 -13.89
C LYS A 77 -3.41 -2.34 -12.74
N LYS A 78 -3.01 -3.04 -11.68
CA LYS A 78 -3.81 -3.30 -10.49
C LYS A 78 -2.94 -3.20 -9.24
N ALA A 79 -3.56 -2.86 -8.13
CA ALA A 79 -2.93 -2.94 -6.82
C ALA A 79 -2.80 -4.41 -6.41
N GLU A 80 -1.62 -4.80 -5.94
CA GLU A 80 -1.32 -6.17 -5.54
C GLU A 80 -0.27 -6.21 -4.42
N GLY A 81 -0.16 -7.35 -3.79
CA GLY A 81 0.76 -7.57 -2.69
C GLY A 81 0.32 -6.90 -1.39
N HIS A 82 1.27 -6.69 -0.51
CA HIS A 82 1.00 -6.11 0.80
C HIS A 82 0.39 -4.71 0.68
N ALA A 83 -0.78 -4.50 1.28
CA ALA A 83 -1.59 -3.31 1.02
C ALA A 83 -0.93 -2.02 1.50
N VAL A 84 -0.31 -2.02 2.69
CA VAL A 84 0.41 -0.84 3.23
C VAL A 84 1.59 -0.45 2.35
N ARG A 85 2.40 -1.43 1.95
CA ARG A 85 3.54 -1.20 1.06
C ARG A 85 3.10 -0.59 -0.25
N ALA A 86 2.02 -1.11 -0.84
CA ALA A 86 1.48 -0.63 -2.10
C ALA A 86 1.06 0.84 -2.01
N VAL A 87 0.23 1.22 -1.04
CA VAL A 87 -0.24 2.61 -0.95
C VAL A 87 0.86 3.59 -0.53
N TYR A 88 1.88 3.14 0.20
CA TYR A 88 3.06 3.96 0.48
C TYR A 88 3.91 4.17 -0.78
N LEU A 89 4.14 3.11 -1.57
CA LEU A 89 4.79 3.24 -2.88
C LEU A 89 4.04 4.21 -3.78
N TYR A 90 2.70 4.05 -3.91
CA TYR A 90 1.88 4.89 -4.78
C TYR A 90 1.85 6.35 -4.30
N THR A 91 1.95 6.60 -2.99
CA THR A 91 2.15 7.94 -2.44
C THR A 91 3.47 8.53 -2.93
N GLY A 92 4.57 7.79 -2.78
CA GLY A 92 5.89 8.22 -3.27
C GLY A 92 5.94 8.41 -4.78
N MET A 93 5.26 7.52 -5.55
CA MET A 93 5.12 7.68 -7.00
C MET A 93 4.42 8.98 -7.37
N ALA A 94 3.31 9.32 -6.71
CA ALA A 94 2.58 10.57 -6.95
C ALA A 94 3.43 11.81 -6.61
N GLU A 95 4.17 11.75 -5.50
CA GLU A 95 5.09 12.82 -5.11
C GLU A 95 6.22 13.03 -6.12
N VAL A 96 6.86 11.94 -6.57
CA VAL A 96 7.91 12.01 -7.60
C VAL A 96 7.33 12.47 -8.92
N ALA A 97 6.14 11.96 -9.31
CA ALA A 97 5.47 12.39 -10.54
C ALA A 97 5.22 13.90 -10.57
N SER A 98 4.78 14.45 -9.45
CA SER A 98 4.56 15.89 -9.30
C SER A 98 5.88 16.67 -9.34
N ALA A 99 6.87 16.27 -8.54
CA ALA A 99 8.12 17.00 -8.40
C ALA A 99 9.02 16.94 -9.65
N ALA A 100 8.93 15.86 -10.42
CA ALA A 100 9.70 15.64 -11.65
C ALA A 100 8.90 15.93 -12.94
N GLU A 101 7.65 16.39 -12.84
CA GLU A 101 6.72 16.59 -13.97
C GLU A 101 6.58 15.32 -14.85
N ASP A 102 6.60 14.15 -14.21
CA ASP A 102 6.59 12.84 -14.87
C ASP A 102 5.14 12.36 -15.11
N ARG A 103 4.61 12.70 -16.27
CA ARG A 103 3.23 12.40 -16.64
C ARG A 103 2.94 10.90 -16.72
N GLU A 104 3.86 10.10 -17.25
CA GLU A 104 3.68 8.65 -17.37
C GLU A 104 3.55 7.99 -15.99
N LEU A 105 4.37 8.43 -15.03
CA LEU A 105 4.29 7.96 -13.64
C LEU A 105 2.97 8.38 -12.99
N PHE A 106 2.50 9.60 -13.27
CA PHE A 106 1.21 10.06 -12.78
C PHE A 106 0.05 9.22 -13.35
N GLU A 107 0.06 8.91 -14.65
CA GLU A 107 -0.94 8.04 -15.28
C GLU A 107 -0.93 6.62 -14.67
N ALA A 108 0.23 6.12 -14.26
CA ALA A 108 0.31 4.88 -13.49
C ALA A 108 -0.38 5.00 -12.11
N CYS A 109 -0.18 6.11 -11.40
CA CYS A 109 -0.88 6.38 -10.14
C CYS A 109 -2.40 6.42 -10.34
N GLU A 110 -2.90 7.06 -11.38
CA GLU A 110 -4.35 7.10 -11.67
C GLU A 110 -4.92 5.71 -11.95
N ARG A 111 -4.22 4.88 -12.72
CA ARG A 111 -4.66 3.49 -12.98
C ARG A 111 -4.75 2.67 -11.71
N LEU A 112 -3.74 2.77 -10.85
CA LEU A 112 -3.69 2.04 -9.58
C LEU A 112 -4.75 2.55 -8.60
N TRP A 113 -4.95 3.86 -8.54
CA TRP A 113 -6.02 4.49 -7.78
C TRP A 113 -7.41 3.97 -8.19
N ASN A 114 -7.70 4.01 -9.48
CA ASN A 114 -8.99 3.55 -9.99
C ASN A 114 -9.22 2.05 -9.71
N ASN A 115 -8.18 1.22 -9.86
CA ASN A 115 -8.28 -0.19 -9.50
C ASN A 115 -8.60 -0.40 -8.01
N ILE A 116 -7.93 0.34 -7.11
CA ILE A 116 -8.21 0.25 -5.67
C ILE A 116 -9.65 0.66 -5.39
N VAL A 117 -10.03 1.86 -5.79
CA VAL A 117 -11.29 2.48 -5.36
C VAL A 117 -12.51 1.80 -5.99
N GLU A 118 -12.40 1.37 -7.25
CA GLU A 118 -13.52 0.77 -7.96
C GLU A 118 -13.69 -0.74 -7.70
N LYS A 119 -12.61 -1.44 -7.27
CA LYS A 119 -12.60 -2.90 -7.29
C LYS A 119 -12.10 -3.58 -6.02
N GLN A 120 -11.29 -2.92 -5.21
CA GLN A 120 -10.62 -3.54 -4.06
C GLN A 120 -10.80 -2.78 -2.74
N MET A 121 -11.57 -1.71 -2.75
CA MET A 121 -11.91 -0.94 -1.56
C MET A 121 -13.26 -1.36 -0.99
N TYR A 122 -13.30 -1.56 0.31
CA TYR A 122 -14.53 -1.83 1.07
C TYR A 122 -15.38 -0.57 1.24
N ILE A 123 -16.65 -0.74 1.57
CA ILE A 123 -17.58 0.37 1.81
C ILE A 123 -17.10 1.34 2.89
N THR A 124 -16.31 0.86 3.83
CA THR A 124 -15.69 1.66 4.91
C THR A 124 -14.49 2.49 4.44
N GLY A 125 -13.99 2.27 3.24
CA GLY A 125 -12.72 2.83 2.77
C GLY A 125 -11.50 2.00 3.16
N ALA A 126 -11.70 0.84 3.79
CA ALA A 126 -10.64 -0.10 4.08
C ALA A 126 -10.17 -0.83 2.82
N ILE A 127 -8.93 -1.30 2.84
CA ILE A 127 -8.29 -2.09 1.77
C ILE A 127 -7.47 -3.23 2.37
N GLY A 128 -7.12 -4.22 1.54
CA GLY A 128 -6.37 -5.40 1.97
C GLY A 128 -7.31 -6.51 2.44
N ALA A 129 -7.72 -7.37 1.50
CA ALA A 129 -8.78 -8.36 1.71
C ALA A 129 -8.35 -9.59 2.53
N THR A 130 -7.05 -9.89 2.62
CA THR A 130 -6.57 -11.09 3.28
C THR A 130 -5.49 -10.84 4.33
N ALA A 131 -5.55 -11.60 5.43
CA ALA A 131 -4.49 -11.69 6.41
C ALA A 131 -3.22 -12.37 5.86
N TYR A 132 -3.36 -13.19 4.81
CA TYR A 132 -2.22 -13.84 4.19
C TYR A 132 -1.37 -12.82 3.41
N GLY A 133 -0.23 -12.47 3.98
CA GLY A 133 0.62 -11.40 3.47
C GLY A 133 0.05 -10.01 3.64
N GLU A 134 -1.02 -9.82 4.43
CA GLU A 134 -1.65 -8.50 4.67
C GLU A 134 -1.98 -7.79 3.35
N SER A 135 -2.54 -8.54 2.39
CA SER A 135 -2.48 -8.23 0.97
C SER A 135 -3.81 -7.89 0.34
N PHE A 136 -3.70 -7.22 -0.80
CA PHE A 136 -4.74 -7.27 -1.82
C PHE A 136 -4.90 -8.70 -2.35
N THR A 137 -6.09 -9.04 -2.85
CA THR A 137 -6.38 -10.30 -3.54
C THR A 137 -6.65 -10.05 -5.03
N PHE A 138 -7.81 -10.40 -5.52
CA PHE A 138 -8.23 -10.12 -6.89
C PHE A 138 -9.42 -9.16 -6.90
N ASP A 139 -9.67 -8.55 -8.05
CA ASP A 139 -10.75 -7.57 -8.22
C ASP A 139 -12.10 -8.14 -7.74
N TYR A 140 -12.80 -7.38 -6.90
CA TYR A 140 -14.11 -7.70 -6.29
C TYR A 140 -14.10 -8.84 -5.25
N ASP A 141 -12.96 -9.31 -4.82
CA ASP A 141 -12.85 -10.22 -3.69
C ASP A 141 -12.85 -9.43 -2.38
N LEU A 142 -14.03 -9.26 -1.82
CA LEU A 142 -14.31 -8.39 -0.67
C LEU A 142 -15.07 -9.14 0.44
N PRO A 143 -14.51 -10.22 1.01
CA PRO A 143 -15.15 -10.94 2.11
C PRO A 143 -15.27 -10.06 3.36
N ASN A 144 -16.39 -10.13 4.08
CA ASN A 144 -16.65 -9.29 5.25
C ASN A 144 -15.97 -9.80 6.52
N ASP A 145 -15.95 -11.12 6.71
CA ASP A 145 -15.54 -11.79 7.95
C ASP A 145 -14.05 -12.16 7.97
N THR A 146 -13.43 -12.35 6.80
CA THR A 146 -12.01 -12.73 6.68
C THR A 146 -11.13 -11.58 6.21
N VAL A 147 -11.69 -10.41 5.95
CA VAL A 147 -10.91 -9.23 5.56
C VAL A 147 -9.92 -8.85 6.64
N TYR A 148 -8.70 -8.53 6.22
CA TYR A 148 -7.69 -8.01 7.14
C TYR A 148 -7.92 -6.53 7.46
N ALA A 149 -8.12 -5.69 6.44
CA ALA A 149 -8.46 -4.28 6.60
C ALA A 149 -7.60 -3.58 7.65
N GLU A 150 -6.29 -3.67 7.49
CA GLU A 150 -5.34 -3.10 8.43
C GLU A 150 -5.50 -1.58 8.53
N THR A 151 -5.48 -1.05 9.76
CA THR A 151 -5.55 0.40 10.01
C THR A 151 -4.45 1.16 9.27
N CYS A 152 -3.22 0.61 9.20
CA CYS A 152 -2.11 1.24 8.46
C CYS A 152 -2.41 1.33 6.96
N ALA A 153 -3.12 0.37 6.39
CA ALA A 153 -3.50 0.39 4.98
C ALA A 153 -4.52 1.52 4.69
N ALA A 154 -5.49 1.72 5.58
CA ALA A 154 -6.42 2.86 5.49
C ALA A 154 -5.68 4.20 5.62
N ILE A 155 -4.73 4.33 6.54
CA ILE A 155 -3.87 5.53 6.69
C ILE A 155 -3.05 5.77 5.42
N GLY A 156 -2.42 4.71 4.88
CA GLY A 156 -1.65 4.82 3.64
C GLY A 156 -2.49 5.22 2.43
N LEU A 157 -3.74 4.73 2.34
CA LEU A 157 -4.69 5.16 1.31
C LEU A 157 -5.02 6.65 1.44
N ILE A 158 -5.17 7.17 2.67
CA ILE A 158 -5.37 8.60 2.92
C ILE A 158 -4.17 9.41 2.42
N PHE A 159 -2.94 8.95 2.65
CA PHE A 159 -1.74 9.63 2.16
C PHE A 159 -1.69 9.66 0.64
N PHE A 160 -1.99 8.55 -0.02
CA PHE A 160 -2.06 8.48 -1.47
C PHE A 160 -3.15 9.40 -2.03
N ALA A 161 -4.36 9.34 -1.48
CA ALA A 161 -5.46 10.20 -1.86
C ALA A 161 -5.12 11.69 -1.72
N ARG A 162 -4.49 12.07 -0.60
CA ARG A 162 -4.04 13.44 -0.36
C ARG A 162 -3.09 13.93 -1.46
N ARG A 163 -2.09 13.13 -1.84
CA ARG A 163 -1.14 13.53 -2.89
C ARG A 163 -1.80 13.64 -4.25
N MET A 164 -2.69 12.72 -4.60
CA MET A 164 -3.48 12.82 -5.83
C MET A 164 -4.35 14.07 -5.84
N PHE A 165 -4.99 14.41 -4.71
CA PHE A 165 -5.75 15.66 -4.58
C PHE A 165 -4.86 16.91 -4.71
N GLU A 166 -3.69 16.94 -4.09
CA GLU A 166 -2.77 18.07 -4.18
C GLU A 166 -2.33 18.35 -5.62
N ILE A 167 -2.25 17.31 -6.46
CA ILE A 167 -1.90 17.44 -7.88
C ILE A 167 -3.10 17.87 -8.73
N THR A 168 -4.26 17.23 -8.54
CA THR A 168 -5.40 17.35 -9.47
C THR A 168 -6.46 18.35 -9.03
N LYS A 169 -6.59 18.60 -7.71
CA LYS A 169 -7.69 19.34 -7.06
C LYS A 169 -9.08 18.70 -7.25
N ASP A 170 -9.14 17.40 -7.59
CA ASP A 170 -10.38 16.66 -7.79
C ASP A 170 -10.89 16.10 -6.45
N SER A 171 -12.15 16.41 -6.10
CA SER A 171 -12.79 16.02 -4.85
C SER A 171 -12.95 14.49 -4.67
N ARG A 172 -12.92 13.70 -5.76
CA ARG A 172 -12.99 12.24 -5.67
C ARG A 172 -11.95 11.63 -4.73
N TYR A 173 -10.80 12.28 -4.60
CA TYR A 173 -9.75 11.85 -3.68
C TYR A 173 -10.09 12.19 -2.23
N THR A 174 -10.64 13.39 -1.99
CA THR A 174 -11.04 13.80 -0.63
C THR A 174 -12.23 13.02 -0.10
N ASP A 175 -13.14 12.59 -0.97
CA ASP A 175 -14.27 11.72 -0.60
C ASP A 175 -13.78 10.36 -0.07
N VAL A 176 -12.74 9.80 -0.68
CA VAL A 176 -12.10 8.57 -0.20
C VAL A 176 -11.32 8.82 1.09
N MET A 177 -10.61 9.95 1.20
CA MET A 177 -9.91 10.33 2.43
C MET A 177 -10.85 10.39 3.62
N GLU A 178 -11.98 11.08 3.46
CA GLU A 178 -13.00 11.23 4.51
C GLU A 178 -13.54 9.86 4.92
N ARG A 179 -13.93 9.04 3.94
CA ARG A 179 -14.45 7.69 4.18
C ARG A 179 -13.46 6.81 4.93
N ALA A 180 -12.22 6.75 4.47
CA ALA A 180 -11.17 5.93 5.08
C ALA A 180 -10.82 6.45 6.49
N LEU A 181 -10.77 7.76 6.70
CA LEU A 181 -10.47 8.37 8.00
C LEU A 181 -11.52 8.00 9.03
N TYR A 182 -12.80 8.26 8.74
CA TYR A 182 -13.86 8.07 9.73
C TYR A 182 -14.21 6.60 9.95
N ASN A 183 -14.18 5.77 8.91
CA ASN A 183 -14.66 4.39 9.00
C ASN A 183 -13.54 3.34 8.98
N GLY A 184 -12.31 3.69 8.57
CA GLY A 184 -11.18 2.76 8.53
C GLY A 184 -10.10 3.05 9.57
N VAL A 185 -10.07 4.25 10.14
CA VAL A 185 -9.05 4.67 11.11
C VAL A 185 -9.68 5.04 12.45
N ILE A 186 -10.44 6.14 12.50
CA ILE A 186 -10.98 6.67 13.77
C ILE A 186 -11.99 5.70 14.42
N SER A 187 -12.80 5.03 13.61
CA SER A 187 -13.75 4.02 14.11
C SER A 187 -13.11 2.88 14.88
N GLY A 188 -11.86 2.58 14.60
CA GLY A 188 -11.08 1.55 15.28
C GLY A 188 -10.39 2.03 16.57
N MET A 189 -10.50 3.30 16.93
CA MET A 189 -9.89 3.86 18.13
C MET A 189 -10.86 3.85 19.30
N SER A 190 -10.36 3.58 20.52
CA SER A 190 -11.14 3.74 21.74
C SER A 190 -11.45 5.21 22.01
N LEU A 191 -12.55 5.47 22.73
CA LEU A 191 -12.98 6.84 23.01
C LEU A 191 -11.96 7.67 23.80
N ASP A 192 -11.12 7.01 24.61
CA ASP A 192 -10.03 7.64 25.36
C ASP A 192 -8.73 7.80 24.54
N GLY A 193 -8.71 7.31 23.28
CA GLY A 193 -7.57 7.40 22.39
C GLY A 193 -6.36 6.53 22.76
N THR A 194 -6.50 5.62 23.72
CA THR A 194 -5.38 4.82 24.25
C THR A 194 -5.23 3.45 23.57
N LYS A 195 -6.22 3.00 22.82
CA LYS A 195 -6.28 1.68 22.17
C LYS A 195 -6.81 1.81 20.74
N PHE A 196 -6.45 0.87 19.89
CA PHE A 196 -7.00 0.77 18.54
C PHE A 196 -7.01 -0.68 18.07
N PHE A 197 -7.93 -0.98 17.14
CA PHE A 197 -7.90 -2.24 16.41
C PHE A 197 -6.85 -2.17 15.31
N TYR A 198 -6.01 -3.19 15.22
CA TYR A 198 -5.05 -3.32 14.13
C TYR A 198 -5.73 -3.73 12.82
N VAL A 199 -6.67 -4.65 12.89
CA VAL A 199 -7.49 -5.15 11.79
C VAL A 199 -8.97 -4.81 12.03
N ASN A 200 -9.70 -4.54 10.96
CA ASN A 200 -11.05 -4.00 11.03
C ASN A 200 -12.01 -4.79 10.12
N PRO A 201 -12.36 -6.04 10.45
CA PRO A 201 -13.33 -6.80 9.68
C PRO A 201 -14.70 -6.13 9.71
N LEU A 202 -15.48 -6.30 8.63
CA LEU A 202 -16.84 -5.74 8.54
C LEU A 202 -17.86 -6.62 9.27
N GLU A 203 -17.52 -7.89 9.47
CA GLU A 203 -18.37 -8.86 10.17
C GLU A 203 -17.53 -9.61 11.17
N VAL A 204 -18.00 -9.69 12.40
CA VAL A 204 -17.40 -10.48 13.47
C VAL A 204 -18.31 -11.66 13.77
N VAL A 205 -17.75 -12.87 13.63
CA VAL A 205 -18.43 -14.12 13.97
C VAL A 205 -17.71 -14.74 15.18
N PRO A 206 -18.13 -14.47 16.41
CA PRO A 206 -17.39 -14.88 17.62
C PRO A 206 -17.12 -16.38 17.68
N GLU A 207 -18.12 -17.19 17.30
CA GLU A 207 -17.98 -18.65 17.29
C GLU A 207 -16.97 -19.16 16.28
N ALA A 208 -16.81 -18.46 15.14
CA ALA A 208 -15.79 -18.79 14.15
C ALA A 208 -14.40 -18.33 14.58
N SER A 209 -14.29 -17.24 15.35
CA SER A 209 -13.03 -16.73 15.86
C SER A 209 -12.34 -17.73 16.81
N GLU A 210 -13.10 -18.55 17.51
CA GLU A 210 -12.57 -19.60 18.37
C GLU A 210 -12.08 -20.85 17.62
N LYS A 211 -12.60 -21.08 16.42
CA LYS A 211 -12.39 -22.32 15.64
C LYS A 211 -11.50 -22.14 14.42
N ASP A 212 -11.45 -20.95 13.84
CA ASP A 212 -10.71 -20.62 12.64
C ASP A 212 -9.67 -19.54 12.93
N HIS A 213 -8.40 -19.91 12.82
CA HIS A 213 -7.29 -18.97 13.03
C HIS A 213 -7.34 -17.74 12.12
N ASN A 214 -7.83 -17.88 10.91
CA ASN A 214 -7.97 -16.75 9.98
C ASN A 214 -9.08 -15.76 10.38
N LYS A 215 -9.97 -16.16 11.27
CA LYS A 215 -11.07 -15.33 11.80
C LYS A 215 -10.79 -14.84 13.23
N ALA A 216 -9.63 -15.15 13.78
CA ALA A 216 -9.24 -14.82 15.14
C ALA A 216 -8.71 -13.38 15.32
N HIS A 217 -8.86 -12.51 14.33
CA HIS A 217 -8.36 -11.13 14.36
C HIS A 217 -9.11 -10.23 15.34
N VAL A 218 -10.34 -10.58 15.65
CA VAL A 218 -11.14 -9.86 16.62
C VAL A 218 -11.36 -10.76 17.82
N LYS A 219 -10.56 -10.58 18.84
CA LYS A 219 -10.85 -11.14 20.16
C LYS A 219 -11.90 -10.25 20.80
N VAL A 220 -13.08 -10.80 21.01
CA VAL A 220 -14.03 -10.22 21.95
C VAL A 220 -13.53 -10.59 23.34
N GLU A 221 -12.87 -9.66 23.99
CA GLU A 221 -12.55 -9.75 25.43
C GLU A 221 -13.73 -9.22 26.25
#